data_dc29b2d3000602249e5e54875d9d5950
#
_entry.id   dc29b2d3000602249e5e54875d9d5950
#
_cell.length_a   1.000
_cell.length_b   1.000
_cell.length_c   1.000
_cell.angle_alpha   90.00
_cell.angle_beta   90.00
_cell.angle_gamma   90.00
#
_symmetry.space_group_name_H-M   'P 1'
#
loop_
_entity.id
_entity.type
_entity.pdbx_description
1 polymer ?
#
loop_
_entity_poly.entity_id
_entity_poly.type
_entity_poly.pdbx_seq_one_letter_code
_entity_poly.pdbx_strand_id
1 'polypeptide(L)'
;MQPQAGILLELIKIRVTAAVALTAAFGFLLAEPQLSMAVPGVFLGLWLQAAGSASLNHWQERHTDALMERTRSRPLPTGRIRSTTVLAIGSSLLVLGSLLLFLGWGAPPALAGLASFVCYNLLYTPLKTRSHLAVLPGSLSGAIPPFVGWLAAGGRLDDPLIWFVAAFLFIWQFPHFWILLLLIGEEYHRAGLRTLASHLGQLQLRRLSRNWVFLLVLAGLSFMAPRFGLGPWLRGLLAIGSLGLLLTGALIMGKEQPRNRVRRLFLWVNAYTLLVLLCLTLAGFVSRDEPIGAARPDDIRTDLREVSPDPAAGNPGSRGTHGTHVAHHTLLA
;
A
#
# COMPACT_ATOMS: atom_id res chain seq x y z
N MET A 1 -21.96 18.88 26.95
CA MET A 1 -21.82 17.42 26.69
C MET A 1 -21.67 17.22 25.19
N GLN A 2 -20.57 16.63 24.73
CA GLN A 2 -20.49 16.24 23.31
C GLN A 2 -21.51 15.13 23.04
N PRO A 3 -22.22 15.14 21.88
CA PRO A 3 -23.14 14.07 21.53
C PRO A 3 -22.40 12.73 21.44
N GLN A 4 -23.03 11.64 21.85
CA GLN A 4 -22.44 10.29 21.83
C GLN A 4 -21.84 9.91 20.49
N ALA A 5 -22.44 10.38 19.38
CA ALA A 5 -21.91 10.22 18.03
C ALA A 5 -20.51 10.85 17.87
N GLY A 6 -20.23 12.02 18.47
CA GLY A 6 -18.91 12.64 18.41
C GLY A 6 -17.82 11.83 19.10
N ILE A 7 -18.16 11.19 20.23
CA ILE A 7 -17.25 10.29 20.96
C ILE A 7 -16.91 9.06 20.11
N LEU A 8 -17.90 8.48 19.44
CA LEU A 8 -17.70 7.30 18.58
C LEU A 8 -16.81 7.64 17.38
N LEU A 9 -17.08 8.76 16.69
CA LEU A 9 -16.27 9.20 15.53
C LEU A 9 -14.82 9.48 15.91
N GLU A 10 -14.58 10.02 17.11
CA GLU A 10 -13.23 10.21 17.65
C GLU A 10 -12.55 8.87 17.94
N LEU A 11 -13.28 7.92 18.55
CA LEU A 11 -12.79 6.59 18.92
C LEU A 11 -12.34 5.78 17.70
N ILE A 12 -13.16 5.73 16.65
CA ILE A 12 -12.85 4.99 15.42
C ILE A 12 -11.83 5.69 14.53
N LYS A 13 -11.41 6.92 14.84
CA LYS A 13 -10.46 7.73 14.03
C LYS A 13 -10.89 7.79 12.55
N ILE A 14 -12.13 8.14 12.27
CA ILE A 14 -12.80 7.97 10.97
C ILE A 14 -11.96 8.36 9.76
N ARG A 15 -11.20 9.46 9.80
CA ARG A 15 -10.36 9.91 8.68
C ARG A 15 -9.23 8.95 8.36
N VAL A 16 -8.59 8.39 9.40
CA VAL A 16 -7.47 7.47 9.24
C VAL A 16 -7.98 6.11 8.77
N THR A 17 -9.02 5.59 9.42
CA THR A 17 -9.57 4.26 9.08
C THR A 17 -10.22 4.25 7.70
N ALA A 18 -10.87 5.35 7.27
CA ALA A 18 -11.38 5.47 5.91
C ALA A 18 -10.24 5.52 4.86
N ALA A 19 -9.13 6.20 5.16
CA ALA A 19 -7.97 6.19 4.27
C ALA A 19 -7.35 4.79 4.14
N VAL A 20 -7.28 4.03 5.24
CA VAL A 20 -6.83 2.62 5.22
C VAL A 20 -7.77 1.75 4.38
N ALA A 21 -9.09 1.89 4.56
CA ALA A 21 -10.08 1.15 3.78
C ALA A 21 -10.05 1.52 2.28
N LEU A 22 -9.74 2.78 1.96
CA LEU A 22 -9.59 3.24 0.58
C LEU A 22 -8.43 2.53 -0.13
N THR A 23 -7.33 2.20 0.58
CA THR A 23 -6.23 1.45 -0.04
C THR A 23 -6.62 0.01 -0.38
N ALA A 24 -7.57 -0.61 0.35
CA ALA A 24 -8.15 -1.89 -0.05
C ALA A 24 -9.04 -1.75 -1.29
N ALA A 25 -9.84 -0.68 -1.39
CA ALA A 25 -10.60 -0.41 -2.60
C ALA A 25 -9.67 -0.26 -3.83
N PHE A 26 -8.54 0.43 -3.69
CA PHE A 26 -7.51 0.47 -4.73
C PHE A 26 -6.94 -0.92 -5.04
N GLY A 27 -6.63 -1.73 -4.02
CA GLY A 27 -6.15 -3.10 -4.20
C GLY A 27 -7.14 -3.96 -5.00
N PHE A 28 -8.44 -3.83 -4.73
CA PHE A 28 -9.50 -4.49 -5.49
C PHE A 28 -9.49 -4.06 -6.95
N LEU A 29 -9.51 -2.75 -7.20
CA LEU A 29 -9.55 -2.18 -8.55
C LEU A 29 -8.26 -2.42 -9.36
N LEU A 30 -7.14 -2.69 -8.71
CA LEU A 30 -5.90 -3.11 -9.38
C LEU A 30 -5.98 -4.55 -9.89
N ALA A 31 -6.65 -5.47 -9.16
CA ALA A 31 -6.85 -6.84 -9.58
C ALA A 31 -8.01 -6.95 -10.59
N GLU A 32 -9.10 -6.24 -10.32
CA GLU A 32 -10.30 -6.22 -11.15
C GLU A 32 -10.74 -4.76 -11.41
N PRO A 33 -10.28 -4.13 -12.51
CA PRO A 33 -10.60 -2.74 -12.85
C PRO A 33 -12.04 -2.61 -13.35
N GLN A 34 -13.00 -2.90 -12.47
CA GLN A 34 -14.44 -2.75 -12.71
C GLN A 34 -15.11 -2.22 -11.45
N LEU A 35 -15.94 -1.20 -11.63
CA LEU A 35 -16.78 -0.68 -10.56
C LEU A 35 -17.96 -1.63 -10.35
N SER A 36 -17.92 -2.36 -9.23
CA SER A 36 -18.97 -3.29 -8.82
C SER A 36 -19.36 -3.02 -7.35
N MET A 37 -20.47 -3.60 -6.90
CA MET A 37 -20.89 -3.50 -5.50
C MET A 37 -19.94 -4.23 -4.53
N ALA A 38 -18.99 -5.01 -5.03
CA ALA A 38 -17.93 -5.60 -4.24
C ALA A 38 -16.96 -4.55 -3.67
N VAL A 39 -16.64 -3.49 -4.44
CA VAL A 39 -15.71 -2.43 -3.99
C VAL A 39 -16.16 -1.77 -2.68
N PRO A 40 -17.40 -1.21 -2.56
CA PRO A 40 -17.87 -0.65 -1.30
C PRO A 40 -18.03 -1.71 -0.21
N GLY A 41 -18.31 -2.96 -0.53
CA GLY A 41 -18.36 -4.06 0.43
C GLY A 41 -17.00 -4.36 1.07
N VAL A 42 -15.94 -4.48 0.26
CA VAL A 42 -14.56 -4.67 0.73
C VAL A 42 -14.09 -3.45 1.53
N PHE A 43 -14.38 -2.24 1.03
CA PHE A 43 -14.11 -1.01 1.77
C PHE A 43 -14.75 -1.05 3.16
N LEU A 44 -16.04 -1.37 3.26
CA LEU A 44 -16.77 -1.42 4.53
C LEU A 44 -16.19 -2.49 5.47
N GLY A 45 -15.88 -3.68 4.95
CA GLY A 45 -15.31 -4.78 5.75
C GLY A 45 -13.97 -4.38 6.38
N LEU A 46 -13.03 -3.86 5.58
CA LEU A 46 -11.75 -3.39 6.12
C LEU A 46 -11.91 -2.13 6.97
N TRP A 47 -12.84 -1.23 6.64
CA TRP A 47 -13.10 -0.05 7.46
C TRP A 47 -13.56 -0.43 8.87
N LEU A 48 -14.47 -1.42 9.01
CA LEU A 48 -14.90 -1.94 10.30
C LEU A 48 -13.74 -2.57 11.08
N GLN A 49 -12.90 -3.39 10.43
CA GLN A 49 -11.68 -3.94 11.07
C GLN A 49 -10.74 -2.82 11.54
N ALA A 50 -10.47 -1.83 10.69
CA ALA A 50 -9.60 -0.70 11.02
C ALA A 50 -10.19 0.17 12.14
N ALA A 51 -11.51 0.40 12.15
CA ALA A 51 -12.22 1.12 13.20
C ALA A 51 -12.15 0.38 14.54
N GLY A 52 -12.31 -0.94 14.52
CA GLY A 52 -12.12 -1.81 15.68
C GLY A 52 -10.69 -1.73 16.21
N SER A 53 -9.72 -1.87 15.31
CA SER A 53 -8.29 -1.74 15.60
C SER A 53 -7.93 -0.38 16.22
N ALA A 54 -8.45 0.72 15.66
CA ALA A 54 -8.25 2.07 16.19
C ALA A 54 -8.86 2.24 17.58
N SER A 55 -10.05 1.69 17.81
CA SER A 55 -10.71 1.72 19.12
C SER A 55 -9.92 0.95 20.18
N LEU A 56 -9.45 -0.25 19.85
CA LEU A 56 -8.58 -1.04 20.72
C LEU A 56 -7.25 -0.34 20.99
N ASN A 57 -6.69 0.36 20.00
CA ASN A 57 -5.49 1.16 20.18
C ASN A 57 -5.72 2.32 21.16
N HIS A 58 -6.89 3.00 21.18
CA HIS A 58 -7.21 3.98 22.21
C HIS A 58 -7.19 3.39 23.61
N TRP A 59 -7.69 2.15 23.77
CA TRP A 59 -7.64 1.46 25.05
C TRP A 59 -6.20 1.11 25.46
N GLN A 60 -5.38 0.61 24.53
CA GLN A 60 -3.98 0.29 24.78
C GLN A 60 -3.18 1.52 25.21
N GLU A 61 -3.41 2.66 24.56
CA GLU A 61 -2.66 3.90 24.74
C GLU A 61 -3.25 4.86 25.78
N ARG A 62 -4.33 4.51 26.46
CA ARG A 62 -5.05 5.41 27.38
C ARG A 62 -4.17 6.14 28.41
N HIS A 63 -3.10 5.50 28.89
CA HIS A 63 -2.17 6.08 29.85
C HIS A 63 -1.17 7.05 29.17
N THR A 64 -0.62 6.66 28.04
CA THR A 64 0.29 7.54 27.26
C THR A 64 -0.45 8.71 26.61
N ASP A 65 -1.70 8.52 26.18
CA ASP A 65 -2.56 9.56 25.64
C ASP A 65 -2.84 10.67 26.66
N ALA A 66 -2.95 10.33 27.94
CA ALA A 66 -3.17 11.29 29.02
C ALA A 66 -1.97 12.23 29.23
N LEU A 67 -0.75 11.81 28.83
CA LEU A 67 0.50 12.57 28.98
C LEU A 67 0.76 13.54 27.82
N MET A 68 0.06 13.40 26.68
CA MET A 68 0.27 14.22 25.49
C MET A 68 -0.81 15.31 25.36
N GLU A 69 -0.40 16.54 25.11
CA GLU A 69 -1.31 17.69 24.98
C GLU A 69 -2.36 17.47 23.89
N ARG A 70 -1.97 16.89 22.76
CA ARG A 70 -2.85 16.61 21.63
C ARG A 70 -3.91 15.53 21.92
N THR A 71 -3.63 14.58 22.82
CA THR A 71 -4.47 13.37 23.03
C THR A 71 -5.08 13.29 24.44
N ARG A 72 -4.65 14.10 25.38
CA ARG A 72 -5.20 14.15 26.75
C ARG A 72 -6.70 14.47 26.81
N SER A 73 -7.23 15.13 25.77
CA SER A 73 -8.65 15.46 25.65
C SER A 73 -9.49 14.32 25.04
N ARG A 74 -8.88 13.19 24.68
CA ARG A 74 -9.58 12.01 24.12
C ARG A 74 -10.60 11.41 25.10
N PRO A 75 -11.62 10.67 24.60
CA PRO A 75 -12.68 10.14 25.43
C PRO A 75 -12.25 9.27 26.62
N LEU A 76 -11.22 8.42 26.44
CA LEU A 76 -10.72 7.55 27.52
C LEU A 76 -9.92 8.28 28.58
N PRO A 77 -8.89 9.10 28.27
CA PRO A 77 -8.16 9.90 29.25
C PRO A 77 -9.05 10.83 30.06
N THR A 78 -10.11 11.36 29.47
CA THR A 78 -11.06 12.28 30.14
C THR A 78 -12.20 11.59 30.88
N GLY A 79 -12.26 10.24 30.84
CA GLY A 79 -13.34 9.49 31.50
C GLY A 79 -14.71 9.61 30.82
N ARG A 80 -14.83 10.22 29.63
CA ARG A 80 -16.09 10.36 28.89
C ARG A 80 -16.68 9.03 28.42
N ILE A 81 -15.87 7.97 28.36
CA ILE A 81 -16.27 6.61 28.02
C ILE A 81 -15.54 5.60 28.91
N ARG A 82 -16.21 4.51 29.29
CA ARG A 82 -15.60 3.44 30.09
C ARG A 82 -14.68 2.56 29.22
N SER A 83 -13.57 2.11 29.80
CA SER A 83 -12.61 1.20 29.13
C SER A 83 -13.28 -0.08 28.63
N THR A 84 -14.20 -0.66 29.39
CA THR A 84 -14.97 -1.87 29.00
C THR A 84 -15.84 -1.63 27.79
N THR A 85 -16.47 -0.46 27.68
CA THR A 85 -17.28 -0.08 26.53
C THR A 85 -16.40 0.06 25.26
N VAL A 86 -15.21 0.65 25.39
CA VAL A 86 -14.26 0.76 24.27
C VAL A 86 -13.76 -0.61 23.80
N LEU A 87 -13.45 -1.51 24.74
CA LEU A 87 -13.10 -2.90 24.42
C LEU A 87 -14.23 -3.61 23.68
N ALA A 88 -15.47 -3.50 24.18
CA ALA A 88 -16.64 -4.11 23.54
C ALA A 88 -16.85 -3.57 22.12
N ILE A 89 -16.86 -2.24 21.94
CA ILE A 89 -17.00 -1.61 20.62
C ILE A 89 -15.88 -2.04 19.68
N GLY A 90 -14.63 -1.95 20.13
CA GLY A 90 -13.47 -2.28 19.32
C GLY A 90 -13.45 -3.74 18.87
N SER A 91 -13.73 -4.67 19.80
CA SER A 91 -13.79 -6.11 19.47
C SER A 91 -14.99 -6.44 18.57
N SER A 92 -16.16 -5.85 18.81
CA SER A 92 -17.34 -6.07 17.96
C SER A 92 -17.10 -5.57 16.54
N LEU A 93 -16.53 -4.37 16.35
CA LEU A 93 -16.21 -3.84 15.02
C LEU A 93 -15.17 -4.71 14.29
N LEU A 94 -14.13 -5.16 15.00
CA LEU A 94 -13.10 -6.05 14.42
C LEU A 94 -13.73 -7.37 13.97
N VAL A 95 -14.57 -7.99 14.79
CA VAL A 95 -15.25 -9.25 14.46
C VAL A 95 -16.23 -9.05 13.30
N LEU A 96 -17.07 -8.01 13.35
CA LEU A 96 -18.03 -7.71 12.27
C LEU A 96 -17.33 -7.47 10.93
N GLY A 97 -16.25 -6.70 10.91
CA GLY A 97 -15.48 -6.47 9.70
C GLY A 97 -14.83 -7.76 9.16
N SER A 98 -14.31 -8.61 10.06
CA SER A 98 -13.74 -9.91 9.69
C SER A 98 -14.80 -10.87 9.15
N LEU A 99 -15.98 -10.92 9.77
CA LEU A 99 -17.11 -11.73 9.30
C LEU A 99 -17.63 -11.23 7.94
N LEU A 100 -17.73 -9.92 7.75
CA LEU A 100 -18.17 -9.34 6.47
C LEU A 100 -17.20 -9.72 5.34
N LEU A 101 -15.89 -9.61 5.57
CA LEU A 101 -14.88 -10.01 4.58
C LEU A 101 -14.90 -11.52 4.34
N PHE A 102 -15.03 -12.32 5.40
CA PHE A 102 -15.04 -13.78 5.31
C PHE A 102 -16.27 -14.30 4.55
N LEU A 103 -17.46 -13.80 4.89
CA LEU A 103 -18.70 -14.24 4.25
C LEU A 103 -18.84 -13.73 2.82
N GLY A 104 -18.31 -12.54 2.52
CA GLY A 104 -18.36 -11.95 1.18
C GLY A 104 -17.31 -12.54 0.21
N TRP A 105 -16.09 -12.81 0.69
CA TRP A 105 -14.94 -13.13 -0.18
C TRP A 105 -14.03 -14.25 0.36
N GLY A 106 -14.42 -14.93 1.44
CA GLY A 106 -13.66 -16.03 2.00
C GLY A 106 -12.53 -15.63 2.95
N ALA A 107 -11.74 -16.63 3.35
CA ALA A 107 -10.69 -16.47 4.36
C ALA A 107 -9.53 -15.54 3.96
N PRO A 108 -9.01 -15.54 2.71
CA PRO A 108 -7.79 -14.79 2.40
C PRO A 108 -7.88 -13.29 2.70
N PRO A 109 -8.90 -12.52 2.23
CA PRO A 109 -9.00 -11.09 2.56
C PRO A 109 -9.28 -10.82 4.05
N ALA A 110 -10.06 -11.68 4.72
CA ALA A 110 -10.31 -11.55 6.15
C ALA A 110 -9.03 -11.71 6.97
N LEU A 111 -8.21 -12.71 6.64
CA LEU A 111 -6.92 -12.98 7.29
C LEU A 111 -5.89 -11.88 7.00
N ALA A 112 -5.84 -11.34 5.78
CA ALA A 112 -4.99 -10.20 5.45
C ALA A 112 -5.32 -8.98 6.32
N GLY A 113 -6.61 -8.66 6.50
CA GLY A 113 -7.04 -7.57 7.39
C GLY A 113 -6.69 -7.84 8.86
N LEU A 114 -6.86 -9.08 9.34
CA LEU A 114 -6.43 -9.47 10.69
C LEU A 114 -4.90 -9.40 10.86
N ALA A 115 -4.11 -9.72 9.82
CA ALA A 115 -2.66 -9.53 9.84
C ALA A 115 -2.28 -8.05 10.03
N SER A 116 -3.00 -7.12 9.37
CA SER A 116 -2.82 -5.69 9.60
C SER A 116 -3.12 -5.30 11.06
N PHE A 117 -4.21 -5.83 11.64
CA PHE A 117 -4.53 -5.65 13.05
C PHE A 117 -3.40 -6.17 13.97
N VAL A 118 -2.88 -7.37 13.73
CA VAL A 118 -1.77 -7.94 14.50
C VAL A 118 -0.54 -7.02 14.43
N CYS A 119 -0.15 -6.60 13.23
CA CYS A 119 1.00 -5.69 13.04
C CYS A 119 0.82 -4.37 13.78
N TYR A 120 -0.38 -3.79 13.75
CA TYR A 120 -0.64 -2.50 14.38
C TYR A 120 -0.85 -2.58 15.89
N ASN A 121 -1.76 -3.45 16.36
CA ASN A 121 -2.16 -3.50 17.76
C ASN A 121 -1.25 -4.37 18.64
N LEU A 122 -0.75 -5.51 18.12
CA LEU A 122 0.02 -6.44 18.90
C LEU A 122 1.53 -6.24 18.76
N LEU A 123 2.01 -5.71 17.63
CA LEU A 123 3.44 -5.47 17.42
C LEU A 123 3.79 -3.98 17.55
N TYR A 124 3.23 -3.11 16.72
CA TYR A 124 3.59 -1.68 16.70
C TYR A 124 3.24 -0.97 18.00
N THR A 125 1.99 -1.08 18.48
CA THR A 125 1.50 -0.31 19.64
C THR A 125 2.31 -0.59 20.93
N PRO A 126 2.63 -1.84 21.32
CA PRO A 126 3.48 -2.08 22.48
C PRO A 126 4.97 -1.77 22.21
N LEU A 127 5.44 -1.96 20.97
CA LEU A 127 6.85 -1.74 20.65
C LEU A 127 7.24 -0.27 20.65
N LYS A 128 6.33 0.66 20.31
CA LYS A 128 6.64 2.11 20.25
C LYS A 128 7.03 2.74 21.59
N THR A 129 6.69 2.11 22.71
CA THR A 129 7.13 2.53 24.03
C THR A 129 8.50 1.94 24.41
N ARG A 130 8.96 0.90 23.68
CA ARG A 130 10.14 0.12 24.00
C ARG A 130 11.28 0.30 23.00
N SER A 131 10.97 0.54 21.73
CA SER A 131 11.95 0.58 20.65
C SER A 131 11.59 1.56 19.54
N HIS A 132 12.60 2.22 18.98
CA HIS A 132 12.48 3.03 17.78
C HIS A 132 12.24 2.19 16.49
N LEU A 133 12.48 0.88 16.54
CA LEU A 133 12.17 -0.06 15.46
C LEU A 133 10.66 -0.34 15.31
N ALA A 134 9.82 0.21 16.18
CA ALA A 134 8.37 0.13 16.05
C ALA A 134 7.85 0.62 14.68
N VAL A 135 8.60 1.50 14.02
CA VAL A 135 8.27 1.95 12.66
C VAL A 135 8.12 0.80 11.67
N LEU A 136 8.86 -0.31 11.82
CA LEU A 136 8.81 -1.46 10.91
C LEU A 136 7.44 -2.17 10.93
N PRO A 137 6.94 -2.69 12.07
CA PRO A 137 5.58 -3.26 12.11
C PRO A 137 4.50 -2.21 11.83
N GLY A 138 4.72 -0.93 12.17
CA GLY A 138 3.85 0.18 11.78
C GLY A 138 3.76 0.34 10.27
N SER A 139 4.89 0.31 9.57
CA SER A 139 4.93 0.40 8.10
C SER A 139 4.31 -0.83 7.43
N LEU A 140 4.54 -2.01 8.00
CA LEU A 140 3.94 -3.25 7.50
C LEU A 140 2.41 -3.21 7.61
N SER A 141 1.85 -2.71 8.73
CA SER A 141 0.40 -2.57 8.90
C SER A 141 -0.24 -1.67 7.84
N GLY A 142 0.47 -0.67 7.33
CA GLY A 142 0.00 0.22 6.25
C GLY A 142 0.22 -0.32 4.84
N ALA A 143 1.08 -1.33 4.66
CA ALA A 143 1.34 -1.98 3.38
C ALA A 143 0.40 -3.17 3.10
N ILE A 144 -0.23 -3.74 4.13
CA ILE A 144 -1.12 -4.90 4.01
C ILE A 144 -2.51 -4.57 3.43
N PRO A 145 -3.17 -3.44 3.73
CA PRO A 145 -4.54 -3.15 3.29
C PRO A 145 -4.84 -3.37 1.80
N PRO A 146 -3.96 -3.04 0.83
CA PRO A 146 -4.21 -3.36 -0.58
C PRO A 146 -4.39 -4.85 -0.86
N PHE A 147 -3.69 -5.73 -0.11
CA PHE A 147 -3.88 -7.18 -0.26
C PHE A 147 -5.30 -7.63 0.09
N VAL A 148 -5.97 -6.95 1.02
CA VAL A 148 -7.37 -7.26 1.35
C VAL A 148 -8.25 -7.12 0.11
N GLY A 149 -8.13 -5.99 -0.59
CA GLY A 149 -8.88 -5.76 -1.81
C GLY A 149 -8.46 -6.67 -2.96
N TRP A 150 -7.15 -6.80 -3.16
CA TRP A 150 -6.56 -7.67 -4.18
C TRP A 150 -7.06 -9.11 -4.09
N LEU A 151 -7.00 -9.69 -2.89
CA LEU A 151 -7.46 -11.06 -2.63
C LEU A 151 -8.98 -11.20 -2.73
N ALA A 152 -9.74 -10.16 -2.34
CA ALA A 152 -11.19 -10.14 -2.50
C ALA A 152 -11.62 -10.12 -3.98
N ALA A 153 -10.82 -9.51 -4.85
CA ALA A 153 -11.03 -9.52 -6.30
C ALA A 153 -10.52 -10.81 -6.99
N GLY A 154 -10.03 -11.81 -6.22
CA GLY A 154 -9.45 -13.04 -6.80
C GLY A 154 -8.01 -12.87 -7.30
N GLY A 155 -7.35 -11.76 -6.97
CA GLY A 155 -5.97 -11.50 -7.36
C GLY A 155 -4.99 -12.53 -6.77
N ARG A 156 -4.02 -12.96 -7.57
CA ARG A 156 -3.03 -13.99 -7.20
C ARG A 156 -1.83 -13.36 -6.51
N LEU A 157 -1.25 -14.07 -5.54
CA LEU A 157 -0.06 -13.60 -4.81
C LEU A 157 1.26 -13.79 -5.59
N ASP A 158 1.26 -14.54 -6.68
CA ASP A 158 2.38 -14.65 -7.61
C ASP A 158 2.45 -13.47 -8.60
N ASP A 159 1.44 -12.62 -8.68
CA ASP A 159 1.50 -11.41 -9.47
C ASP A 159 2.41 -10.37 -8.79
N PRO A 160 3.45 -9.90 -9.49
CA PRO A 160 4.39 -8.92 -8.92
C PRO A 160 3.76 -7.55 -8.63
N LEU A 161 2.66 -7.17 -9.29
CA LEU A 161 2.04 -5.84 -9.12
C LEU A 161 1.69 -5.55 -7.66
N ILE A 162 1.01 -6.49 -6.98
CA ILE A 162 0.60 -6.27 -5.59
C ILE A 162 1.79 -6.10 -4.65
N TRP A 163 2.90 -6.80 -4.91
CA TRP A 163 4.12 -6.68 -4.11
C TRP A 163 4.83 -5.35 -4.35
N PHE A 164 4.85 -4.85 -5.60
CA PHE A 164 5.36 -3.50 -5.89
C PHE A 164 4.54 -2.42 -5.21
N VAL A 165 3.20 -2.53 -5.22
CA VAL A 165 2.31 -1.60 -4.52
C VAL A 165 2.53 -1.66 -3.00
N ALA A 166 2.64 -2.85 -2.43
CA ALA A 166 2.91 -3.02 -1.01
C ALA A 166 4.29 -2.46 -0.61
N ALA A 167 5.33 -2.73 -1.40
CA ALA A 167 6.66 -2.18 -1.18
C ALA A 167 6.66 -0.64 -1.27
N PHE A 168 5.95 -0.07 -2.25
CA PHE A 168 5.78 1.37 -2.38
C PHE A 168 5.10 1.98 -1.14
N LEU A 169 4.00 1.39 -0.66
CA LEU A 169 3.31 1.84 0.53
C LEU A 169 4.13 1.62 1.80
N PHE A 170 4.89 0.53 1.89
CA PHE A 170 5.83 0.31 2.98
C PHE A 170 6.90 1.42 3.03
N ILE A 171 7.50 1.76 1.88
CA ILE A 171 8.47 2.86 1.75
C ILE A 171 7.83 4.20 2.11
N TRP A 172 6.60 4.47 1.67
CA TRP A 172 5.87 5.71 1.97
C TRP A 172 5.70 5.94 3.47
N GLN A 173 5.50 4.91 4.28
CA GLN A 173 5.31 5.05 5.71
C GLN A 173 6.50 5.74 6.40
N PHE A 174 7.73 5.53 5.93
CA PHE A 174 8.92 6.10 6.57
C PHE A 174 8.96 7.63 6.48
N PRO A 175 8.91 8.28 5.30
CA PRO A 175 8.88 9.73 5.24
C PRO A 175 7.61 10.29 5.91
N HIS A 176 6.47 9.59 5.83
CA HIS A 176 5.25 9.96 6.53
C HIS A 176 5.48 10.05 8.05
N PHE A 177 6.01 8.99 8.68
CA PHE A 177 6.28 8.97 10.11
C PHE A 177 7.35 9.99 10.53
N TRP A 178 8.44 10.12 9.78
CA TRP A 178 9.52 11.00 10.20
C TRP A 178 9.22 12.48 10.00
N ILE A 179 8.48 12.84 8.95
CA ILE A 179 7.97 14.20 8.82
C ILE A 179 6.95 14.50 9.94
N LEU A 180 6.13 13.53 10.33
CA LEU A 180 5.25 13.65 11.48
C LEU A 180 6.05 13.86 12.78
N LEU A 181 7.14 13.11 13.00
CA LEU A 181 8.01 13.30 14.16
C LEU A 181 8.67 14.70 14.19
N LEU A 182 8.96 15.31 13.04
CA LEU A 182 9.43 16.70 12.99
C LEU A 182 8.35 17.68 13.47
N LEU A 183 7.08 17.33 13.39
CA LEU A 183 5.95 18.17 13.78
C LEU A 183 5.53 17.98 15.25
N ILE A 184 5.62 16.74 15.78
CA ILE A 184 5.07 16.36 17.10
C ILE A 184 6.04 15.53 17.95
N GLY A 185 7.30 15.36 17.55
CA GLY A 185 8.25 14.49 18.24
C GLY A 185 8.55 14.87 19.67
N GLU A 186 8.47 16.17 19.99
CA GLU A 186 8.65 16.68 21.35
C GLU A 186 7.55 16.22 22.31
N GLU A 187 6.30 16.16 21.85
CA GLU A 187 5.18 15.62 22.63
C GLU A 187 5.39 14.11 22.88
N TYR A 188 5.91 13.39 21.90
CA TYR A 188 6.22 11.97 22.03
C TYR A 188 7.32 11.70 23.05
N HIS A 189 8.36 12.54 23.04
CA HIS A 189 9.45 12.45 24.02
C HIS A 189 8.93 12.68 25.45
N ARG A 190 8.10 13.71 25.66
CA ARG A 190 7.48 14.00 26.98
C ARG A 190 6.57 12.88 27.45
N ALA A 191 5.92 12.15 26.53
CA ALA A 191 5.08 10.99 26.84
C ALA A 191 5.87 9.68 27.05
N GLY A 192 7.19 9.72 27.06
CA GLY A 192 8.06 8.54 27.27
C GLY A 192 8.11 7.58 26.07
N LEU A 193 7.66 8.01 24.89
CA LEU A 193 7.71 7.18 23.69
C LEU A 193 9.12 7.15 23.11
N ARG A 194 9.65 5.95 22.88
CA ARG A 194 10.98 5.75 22.27
C ARG A 194 10.88 5.84 20.76
N THR A 195 10.96 7.07 20.26
CA THR A 195 10.94 7.31 18.80
C THR A 195 12.36 7.61 18.30
N LEU A 196 12.53 7.60 16.98
CA LEU A 196 13.80 7.96 16.37
C LEU A 196 14.18 9.42 16.69
N ALA A 197 13.19 10.32 16.92
CA ALA A 197 13.42 11.70 17.32
C ALA A 197 14.06 11.85 18.71
N SER A 198 13.98 10.83 19.58
CA SER A 198 14.66 10.84 20.88
C SER A 198 16.16 10.54 20.80
N HIS A 199 16.63 9.99 19.67
CA HIS A 199 18.02 9.63 19.44
C HIS A 199 18.71 10.48 18.38
N LEU A 200 17.95 11.01 17.42
CA LEU A 200 18.47 11.86 16.36
C LEU A 200 18.17 13.32 16.60
N GLY A 201 19.17 14.16 16.36
CA GLY A 201 18.95 15.61 16.32
C GLY A 201 18.01 16.00 15.15
N GLN A 202 17.38 17.17 15.28
CA GLN A 202 16.44 17.71 14.27
C GLN A 202 17.03 17.71 12.85
N LEU A 203 18.31 18.03 12.69
CA LEU A 203 18.97 18.05 11.39
C LEU A 203 19.16 16.64 10.81
N GLN A 204 19.50 15.67 11.65
CA GLN A 204 19.67 14.28 11.25
C GLN A 204 18.31 13.68 10.81
N LEU A 205 17.24 13.95 11.55
CA LEU A 205 15.88 13.51 11.21
C LEU A 205 15.41 14.12 9.88
N ARG A 206 15.73 15.40 9.60
CA ARG A 206 15.45 16.05 8.31
C ARG A 206 16.22 15.40 7.16
N ARG A 207 17.51 15.13 7.32
CA ARG A 207 18.32 14.46 6.29
C ARG A 207 17.78 13.08 6.00
N LEU A 208 17.42 12.33 7.04
CA LEU A 208 16.82 11.01 6.92
C LEU A 208 15.47 11.08 6.17
N SER A 209 14.58 11.99 6.57
CA SER A 209 13.30 12.20 5.89
C SER A 209 13.47 12.55 4.43
N ARG A 210 14.44 13.40 4.07
CA ARG A 210 14.77 13.74 2.67
C ARG A 210 15.17 12.50 1.86
N ASN A 211 16.07 11.68 2.41
CA ASN A 211 16.55 10.47 1.72
C ASN A 211 15.41 9.49 1.45
N TRP A 212 14.47 9.37 2.39
CA TRP A 212 13.30 8.51 2.21
C TRP A 212 12.24 9.12 1.28
N VAL A 213 12.11 10.43 1.21
CA VAL A 213 11.32 11.10 0.16
C VAL A 213 11.91 10.80 -1.22
N PHE A 214 13.24 10.85 -1.35
CA PHE A 214 13.92 10.45 -2.59
C PHE A 214 13.65 8.99 -2.96
N LEU A 215 13.78 8.07 -2.00
CA LEU A 215 13.48 6.65 -2.21
C LEU A 215 12.01 6.42 -2.57
N LEU A 216 11.08 7.14 -1.95
CA LEU A 216 9.66 7.09 -2.30
C LEU A 216 9.41 7.50 -3.74
N VAL A 217 10.08 8.56 -4.20
CA VAL A 217 9.97 9.01 -5.60
C VAL A 217 10.54 7.97 -6.55
N LEU A 218 11.70 7.38 -6.25
CA LEU A 218 12.27 6.29 -7.07
C LEU A 218 11.32 5.10 -7.14
N ALA A 219 10.73 4.71 -6.00
CA ALA A 219 9.74 3.64 -5.95
C ALA A 219 8.48 3.98 -6.78
N GLY A 220 8.01 5.23 -6.75
CA GLY A 220 6.89 5.68 -7.58
C GLY A 220 7.23 5.69 -9.07
N LEU A 221 8.42 6.17 -9.44
CA LEU A 221 8.89 6.18 -10.84
C LEU A 221 9.08 4.77 -11.40
N SER A 222 9.33 3.75 -10.57
CA SER A 222 9.44 2.36 -11.03
C SER A 222 8.17 1.87 -11.73
N PHE A 223 7.00 2.45 -11.40
CA PHE A 223 5.73 2.14 -12.08
C PHE A 223 5.64 2.69 -13.50
N MET A 224 6.57 3.53 -13.95
CA MET A 224 6.65 3.96 -15.36
C MET A 224 7.15 2.84 -16.29
N ALA A 225 7.65 1.72 -15.75
CA ALA A 225 8.07 0.57 -16.54
C ALA A 225 6.90 0.04 -17.41
N PRO A 226 7.15 -0.41 -18.65
CA PRO A 226 6.10 -0.83 -19.60
C PRO A 226 5.14 -1.88 -19.03
N ARG A 227 5.66 -2.79 -18.20
CA ARG A 227 4.88 -3.87 -17.57
C ARG A 227 3.69 -3.41 -16.72
N PHE A 228 3.64 -2.15 -16.28
CA PHE A 228 2.53 -1.62 -15.47
C PHE A 228 1.45 -0.91 -16.29
N GLY A 229 1.56 -0.90 -17.61
CA GLY A 229 0.50 -0.45 -18.52
C GLY A 229 0.16 1.05 -18.47
N LEU A 230 0.99 1.90 -17.82
CA LEU A 230 0.73 3.33 -17.78
C LEU A 230 0.88 3.95 -19.17
N GLY A 231 -0.19 4.55 -19.68
CA GLY A 231 -0.17 5.34 -20.91
C GLY A 231 0.71 6.60 -20.78
N PRO A 232 1.08 7.24 -21.92
CA PRO A 232 2.01 8.38 -21.92
C PRO A 232 1.58 9.54 -21.02
N TRP A 233 0.30 9.87 -20.99
CA TRP A 233 -0.23 10.95 -20.15
C TRP A 233 -0.16 10.65 -18.66
N LEU A 234 -0.41 9.39 -18.22
CA LEU A 234 -0.26 8.96 -16.82
C LEU A 234 1.21 8.98 -16.40
N ARG A 235 2.13 8.57 -17.29
CA ARG A 235 3.58 8.68 -17.06
C ARG A 235 4.00 10.14 -16.91
N GLY A 236 3.48 11.04 -17.77
CA GLY A 236 3.71 12.48 -17.67
C GLY A 236 3.24 13.06 -16.32
N LEU A 237 2.02 12.71 -15.92
CA LEU A 237 1.46 13.15 -14.64
C LEU A 237 2.29 12.65 -13.45
N LEU A 238 2.70 11.38 -13.47
CA LEU A 238 3.55 10.78 -12.45
C LEU A 238 4.94 11.43 -12.41
N ALA A 239 5.53 11.73 -13.56
CA ALA A 239 6.82 12.43 -13.64
C ALA A 239 6.75 13.84 -13.05
N ILE A 240 5.70 14.60 -13.38
CA ILE A 240 5.47 15.96 -12.84
C ILE A 240 5.28 15.90 -11.31
N GLY A 241 4.45 14.97 -10.82
CA GLY A 241 4.25 14.77 -9.38
C GLY A 241 5.54 14.39 -8.66
N SER A 242 6.34 13.51 -9.27
CA SER A 242 7.65 13.09 -8.76
C SER A 242 8.64 14.25 -8.68
N LEU A 243 8.75 15.05 -9.73
CA LEU A 243 9.61 16.24 -9.76
C LEU A 243 9.16 17.25 -8.70
N GLY A 244 7.86 17.52 -8.59
CA GLY A 244 7.31 18.42 -7.59
C GLY A 244 7.63 17.98 -6.17
N LEU A 245 7.51 16.68 -5.85
CA LEU A 245 7.85 16.14 -4.54
C LEU A 245 9.36 16.20 -4.27
N LEU A 246 10.21 15.90 -5.25
CA LEU A 246 11.67 16.00 -5.13
C LEU A 246 12.11 17.44 -4.82
N LEU A 247 11.65 18.41 -5.61
CA LEU A 247 11.99 19.82 -5.42
C LEU A 247 11.52 20.32 -4.06
N THR A 248 10.28 20.02 -3.69
CA THR A 248 9.71 20.43 -2.38
C THR A 248 10.48 19.77 -1.24
N GLY A 249 10.81 18.48 -1.34
CA GLY A 249 11.59 17.75 -0.35
C GLY A 249 13.01 18.30 -0.18
N ALA A 250 13.70 18.57 -1.30
CA ALA A 250 15.05 19.14 -1.29
C ALA A 250 15.07 20.55 -0.64
N LEU A 251 14.13 21.41 -1.01
CA LEU A 251 14.05 22.79 -0.49
C LEU A 251 13.69 22.86 0.99
N ILE A 252 12.74 22.01 1.44
CA ILE A 252 12.22 22.06 2.81
C ILE A 252 13.12 21.33 3.79
N MET A 253 13.76 20.21 3.37
CA MET A 253 14.57 19.41 4.29
C MET A 253 16.03 19.82 4.39
N GLY A 254 16.49 20.76 3.57
CA GLY A 254 17.90 21.23 3.56
C GLY A 254 18.26 22.14 4.73
N LYS A 255 17.32 22.91 5.26
CA LYS A 255 17.52 23.92 6.32
C LYS A 255 16.37 23.86 7.34
N GLU A 256 16.55 24.55 8.48
CA GLU A 256 15.41 24.77 9.38
C GLU A 256 14.31 25.55 8.69
N GLN A 257 13.10 25.02 8.82
CA GLN A 257 11.93 25.58 8.15
C GLN A 257 10.79 25.75 9.16
N PRO A 258 9.95 26.77 8.98
CA PRO A 258 8.78 26.95 9.82
C PRO A 258 7.82 25.75 9.68
N ARG A 259 7.11 25.46 10.77
CA ARG A 259 6.21 24.29 10.92
C ARG A 259 5.19 24.15 9.76
N ASN A 260 4.72 25.28 9.22
CA ASN A 260 3.77 25.29 8.11
C ASN A 260 4.36 24.71 6.80
N ARG A 261 5.67 24.91 6.53
CA ARG A 261 6.35 24.32 5.36
C ARG A 261 6.53 22.81 5.54
N VAL A 262 6.93 22.36 6.73
CA VAL A 262 7.04 20.93 7.04
C VAL A 262 5.67 20.24 6.90
N ARG A 263 4.59 20.90 7.38
CA ARG A 263 3.21 20.42 7.21
C ARG A 263 2.81 20.31 5.72
N ARG A 264 3.19 21.29 4.90
CA ARG A 264 2.95 21.22 3.44
C ARG A 264 3.65 20.03 2.80
N LEU A 265 4.92 19.77 3.16
CA LEU A 265 5.62 18.59 2.65
C LEU A 265 4.94 17.29 3.10
N PHE A 266 4.44 17.22 4.33
CA PHE A 266 3.64 16.08 4.80
C PHE A 266 2.42 15.83 3.91
N LEU A 267 1.69 16.88 3.54
CA LEU A 267 0.54 16.79 2.65
C LEU A 267 0.95 16.37 1.23
N TRP A 268 2.08 16.87 0.71
CA TRP A 268 2.61 16.50 -0.60
C TRP A 268 3.01 15.01 -0.67
N VAL A 269 3.67 14.48 0.36
CA VAL A 269 4.01 13.04 0.45
C VAL A 269 2.75 12.17 0.36
N ASN A 270 1.69 12.56 1.08
CA ASN A 270 0.42 11.82 1.03
C ASN A 270 -0.31 11.98 -0.31
N ALA A 271 -0.34 13.18 -0.88
CA ALA A 271 -0.94 13.45 -2.18
C ALA A 271 -0.24 12.69 -3.32
N TYR A 272 1.10 12.62 -3.28
CA TYR A 272 1.89 11.84 -4.23
C TYR A 272 1.55 10.34 -4.17
N THR A 273 1.41 9.78 -2.98
CA THR A 273 1.01 8.39 -2.81
C THR A 273 -0.37 8.11 -3.40
N LEU A 274 -1.32 9.02 -3.15
CA LEU A 274 -2.64 8.92 -3.76
C LEU A 274 -2.56 9.04 -5.29
N LEU A 275 -1.73 9.93 -5.82
CA LEU A 275 -1.50 10.09 -7.26
C LEU A 275 -1.01 8.79 -7.89
N VAL A 276 0.00 8.12 -7.28
CA VAL A 276 0.53 6.85 -7.78
C VAL A 276 -0.57 5.79 -7.83
N LEU A 277 -1.34 5.62 -6.74
CA LEU A 277 -2.43 4.64 -6.69
C LEU A 277 -3.51 4.94 -7.73
N LEU A 278 -3.89 6.20 -7.92
CA LEU A 278 -4.84 6.62 -8.94
C LEU A 278 -4.33 6.34 -10.36
N CYS A 279 -3.06 6.66 -10.66
CA CYS A 279 -2.46 6.38 -11.97
C CYS A 279 -2.49 4.89 -12.29
N LEU A 280 -2.14 4.03 -11.33
CA LEU A 280 -2.16 2.58 -11.51
C LEU A 280 -3.59 2.06 -11.74
N THR A 281 -4.55 2.53 -10.94
CA THR A 281 -5.96 2.13 -11.07
C THR A 281 -6.52 2.57 -12.43
N LEU A 282 -6.28 3.81 -12.84
CA LEU A 282 -6.73 4.33 -14.13
C LEU A 282 -6.08 3.57 -15.29
N ALA A 283 -4.81 3.18 -15.19
CA ALA A 283 -4.15 2.37 -16.21
C ALA A 283 -4.87 1.03 -16.41
N GLY A 284 -5.30 0.37 -15.32
CA GLY A 284 -6.08 -0.86 -15.40
C GLY A 284 -7.41 -0.70 -16.14
N PHE A 285 -8.15 0.39 -15.90
CA PHE A 285 -9.38 0.69 -16.61
C PHE A 285 -9.16 0.94 -18.12
N VAL A 286 -8.13 1.74 -18.46
CA VAL A 286 -7.82 2.08 -19.86
C VAL A 286 -7.38 0.85 -20.65
N SER A 287 -6.59 -0.05 -20.05
CA SER A 287 -6.10 -1.28 -20.73
C SER A 287 -7.23 -2.27 -21.05
N ARG A 288 -8.37 -2.21 -20.38
CA ARG A 288 -9.55 -3.05 -20.68
C ARG A 288 -10.36 -2.55 -21.88
N ASP A 289 -10.36 -1.24 -22.12
CA ASP A 289 -11.12 -0.62 -23.22
C ASP A 289 -10.44 -0.76 -24.60
N GLU A 290 -9.18 -1.23 -24.65
CA GLU A 290 -8.54 -1.59 -25.92
C GLU A 290 -9.14 -2.93 -26.41
N PRO A 291 -9.76 -2.98 -27.61
CA PRO A 291 -10.36 -4.20 -28.13
C PRO A 291 -9.28 -5.30 -28.25
N ILE A 292 -9.57 -6.48 -27.67
CA ILE A 292 -8.79 -7.71 -27.83
C ILE A 292 -8.77 -8.03 -29.33
N GLY A 293 -7.72 -7.62 -30.06
CA GLY A 293 -7.61 -7.83 -31.49
C GLY A 293 -6.86 -6.76 -32.27
N ALA A 294 -6.48 -5.64 -31.68
CA ALA A 294 -5.53 -4.75 -32.30
C ALA A 294 -4.13 -5.35 -32.19
N ALA A 295 -3.80 -6.28 -33.09
CA ALA A 295 -2.43 -6.75 -33.28
C ALA A 295 -1.51 -5.51 -33.41
N ARG A 296 -0.52 -5.38 -32.54
CA ARG A 296 0.45 -4.29 -32.64
C ARG A 296 1.11 -4.39 -34.02
N PRO A 297 1.26 -3.27 -34.74
CA PRO A 297 1.88 -3.28 -36.08
C PRO A 297 3.24 -3.97 -36.12
N ASP A 298 3.90 -4.14 -34.95
CA ASP A 298 5.21 -4.78 -34.84
C ASP A 298 5.11 -6.31 -34.78
N ASP A 299 3.98 -6.92 -34.34
CA ASP A 299 3.80 -8.37 -34.33
C ASP A 299 3.58 -8.91 -35.75
N ILE A 300 3.01 -8.10 -36.65
CA ILE A 300 2.81 -8.47 -38.07
C ILE A 300 4.14 -8.47 -38.85
N ARG A 301 5.15 -7.71 -38.42
CA ARG A 301 6.45 -7.65 -39.10
C ARG A 301 7.36 -8.82 -38.78
N THR A 302 7.15 -9.52 -37.67
CA THR A 302 7.96 -10.67 -37.26
C THR A 302 7.52 -11.93 -38.02
N ASP A 303 6.20 -12.13 -38.19
CA ASP A 303 5.65 -13.28 -38.91
C ASP A 303 5.93 -13.25 -40.43
N LEU A 304 6.07 -12.07 -41.02
CA LEU A 304 6.39 -11.92 -42.47
C LEU A 304 7.88 -12.13 -42.80
N ARG A 305 8.76 -12.21 -41.81
CA ARG A 305 10.19 -12.50 -42.03
C ARG A 305 10.54 -13.98 -41.94
N GLU A 306 9.68 -14.82 -41.36
CA GLU A 306 9.91 -16.27 -41.29
C GLU A 306 9.33 -17.07 -42.47
N VAL A 307 8.61 -16.42 -43.39
CA VAL A 307 8.00 -17.09 -44.57
C VAL A 307 8.68 -16.59 -45.87
N SER A 308 9.99 -16.42 -45.89
CA SER A 308 10.74 -16.25 -47.15
C SER A 308 11.39 -17.59 -47.53
N PRO A 309 10.94 -18.29 -48.58
CA PRO A 309 11.58 -19.50 -48.99
C PRO A 309 12.94 -19.17 -49.64
N ASP A 310 13.97 -19.86 -49.19
CA ASP A 310 15.31 -19.83 -49.69
C ASP A 310 15.32 -20.30 -51.21
N PRO A 311 15.77 -19.46 -52.13
CA PRO A 311 15.76 -19.82 -53.57
C PRO A 311 17.01 -20.55 -54.05
N ALA A 312 17.64 -21.41 -53.23
CA ALA A 312 18.84 -22.14 -53.67
C ALA A 312 18.88 -23.59 -53.22
N ALA A 313 18.03 -24.41 -53.83
CA ALA A 313 18.30 -25.88 -53.91
C ALA A 313 17.93 -26.41 -55.28
N GLY A 314 18.87 -26.29 -56.19
CA GLY A 314 18.86 -27.03 -57.47
C GLY A 314 19.03 -28.52 -57.26
N ASN A 315 18.18 -29.24 -57.93
CA ASN A 315 18.28 -30.65 -58.29
C ASN A 315 19.52 -30.93 -59.16
N PRO A 316 20.08 -32.13 -59.44
CA PRO A 316 19.50 -33.46 -59.34
C PRO A 316 20.49 -34.61 -59.02
N GLY A 317 19.96 -35.81 -58.91
CA GLY A 317 20.64 -37.00 -59.46
C GLY A 317 20.83 -38.20 -58.56
N SER A 318 19.97 -39.18 -58.78
CA SER A 318 20.23 -40.62 -58.98
C SER A 318 20.78 -41.52 -57.86
N ARG A 319 20.02 -42.56 -57.66
CA ARG A 319 20.40 -43.99 -57.49
C ARG A 319 20.96 -44.46 -56.13
N GLY A 320 20.26 -45.46 -55.59
CA GLY A 320 20.95 -46.64 -55.09
C GLY A 320 20.41 -47.19 -53.74
N THR A 321 19.45 -48.06 -53.83
CA THR A 321 19.38 -49.39 -53.20
C THR A 321 19.87 -49.67 -51.79
N HIS A 322 19.00 -50.40 -51.06
CA HIS A 322 19.24 -51.47 -50.08
C HIS A 322 19.55 -51.08 -48.62
N GLY A 323 18.73 -51.67 -47.77
CA GLY A 323 19.21 -52.32 -46.52
C GLY A 323 18.36 -52.11 -45.30
N THR A 324 17.43 -53.02 -45.09
CA THR A 324 16.89 -53.55 -43.85
C THR A 324 17.79 -53.40 -42.61
N HIS A 325 17.18 -53.13 -41.44
CA HIS A 325 17.12 -53.81 -40.13
C HIS A 325 16.65 -52.80 -39.04
N VAL A 326 15.52 -53.02 -38.44
CA VAL A 326 15.13 -53.82 -37.26
C VAL A 326 15.89 -53.48 -35.97
N ALA A 327 15.06 -53.26 -35.01
CA ALA A 327 15.18 -53.50 -33.55
C ALA A 327 15.52 -52.29 -32.67
N HIS A 328 14.58 -51.92 -31.85
CA HIS A 328 14.30 -52.33 -30.45
C HIS A 328 15.19 -51.70 -29.38
N HIS A 329 14.50 -51.27 -28.43
CA HIS A 329 14.59 -51.19 -26.97
C HIS A 329 14.64 -49.75 -26.44
N THR A 330 13.59 -49.32 -25.78
CA THR A 330 13.14 -49.59 -24.39
C THR A 330 13.96 -48.94 -23.31
N LEU A 331 13.23 -48.15 -22.53
CA LEU A 331 13.27 -47.95 -21.06
C LEU A 331 14.14 -46.91 -20.41
N LEU A 332 13.42 -46.08 -19.66
CA LEU A 332 13.59 -45.67 -18.26
C LEU A 332 14.79 -44.75 -17.86
N ALA A 333 14.52 -43.55 -17.42
CA ALA A 333 14.46 -43.15 -16.02
C ALA A 333 13.82 -41.78 -15.93
#